data_bd69ee477a1a142c0b2cff84d1b72a07
#
_entry.id   bd69ee477a1a142c0b2cff84d1b72a07
#
_cell.length_a   1.000
_cell.length_b   1.000
_cell.length_c   1.000
_cell.angle_alpha   90.00
_cell.angle_beta   90.00
_cell.angle_gamma   90.00
#
_symmetry.space_group_name_H-M   'P 1'
#
loop_
_entity.id
_entity.type
_entity.pdbx_description
1 polymer ?
#
loop_
_entity_poly.entity_id
_entity_poly.type
_entity_poly.pdbx_seq_one_letter_code
_entity_poly.pdbx_strand_id
1 'polypeptide(L)'
;MRFYRATQFLFPRQFELRLLTIALLAVLLPTVLVLAFGFTTLGWPPRTAGMMLLAALLGAGLATAAIHALLAPLATATAMLRAIQIGESVADIPVGGEDLVGRLLRGVSQAARDAEERSDAMVVVAEHDPLTKILNRRGFMRAAERLLVGERPAVLALIDLDHFRAINDHLGHDVGDELLFAFAQRVRDTVRGTDICARWGGEEFAVLLPGATLDQAHAAMGRLRSSIARHPLPGAGLTFSCGLADTCGFDDLDDTARRADKALYSAKHLGRDRTELAD
;
A
#
# COMPACT_ATOMS: atom_id res chain seq x y z
N MET A 1 18.45 -27.64 -18.89
CA MET A 1 17.73 -28.36 -17.82
C MET A 1 18.34 -29.68 -17.39
N ARG A 2 18.81 -30.58 -18.29
CA ARG A 2 19.42 -31.90 -17.92
C ARG A 2 20.69 -31.75 -17.07
N PHE A 3 21.62 -30.88 -17.46
CA PHE A 3 22.85 -30.61 -16.72
C PHE A 3 22.59 -29.99 -15.33
N TYR A 4 21.67 -29.08 -15.23
CA TYR A 4 21.24 -28.47 -13.95
C TYR A 4 20.75 -29.54 -12.95
N ARG A 5 19.93 -30.48 -13.42
CA ARG A 5 19.44 -31.59 -12.58
C ARG A 5 20.54 -32.59 -12.22
N ALA A 6 21.43 -32.90 -13.16
CA ALA A 6 22.51 -33.81 -12.94
C ALA A 6 23.55 -33.33 -11.91
N THR A 7 23.70 -32.02 -11.74
CA THR A 7 24.63 -31.41 -10.77
C THR A 7 24.00 -31.04 -9.44
N GLN A 8 22.69 -31.32 -9.26
CA GLN A 8 21.91 -30.90 -8.08
C GLN A 8 22.37 -31.59 -6.76
N PHE A 9 23.05 -32.71 -6.85
CA PHE A 9 23.61 -33.43 -5.70
C PHE A 9 24.81 -32.72 -5.05
N LEU A 10 25.55 -31.87 -5.79
CA LEU A 10 26.74 -31.19 -5.30
C LEU A 10 26.48 -30.07 -4.30
N PHE A 11 25.41 -29.35 -4.33
CA PHE A 11 24.95 -28.34 -3.39
C PHE A 11 23.48 -28.00 -3.71
N PRO A 12 22.50 -28.71 -3.15
CA PRO A 12 21.11 -28.62 -3.59
C PRO A 12 20.46 -27.25 -3.38
N ARG A 13 20.94 -26.45 -2.41
CA ARG A 13 20.39 -25.14 -2.05
C ARG A 13 21.24 -23.93 -2.49
N GLN A 14 22.47 -24.14 -2.96
CA GLN A 14 23.41 -23.05 -3.24
C GLN A 14 23.95 -23.17 -4.68
N PHE A 15 23.22 -22.56 -5.61
CA PHE A 15 23.55 -22.58 -7.04
C PHE A 15 24.95 -22.00 -7.32
N GLU A 16 25.31 -20.93 -6.60
CA GLU A 16 26.61 -20.26 -6.72
C GLU A 16 27.76 -21.18 -6.39
N LEU A 17 27.68 -21.89 -5.26
CA LEU A 17 28.73 -22.87 -4.86
C LEU A 17 28.84 -24.03 -5.85
N ARG A 18 27.75 -24.46 -6.45
CA ARG A 18 27.77 -25.51 -7.48
C ARG A 18 28.51 -25.07 -8.72
N LEU A 19 28.21 -23.84 -9.19
CA LEU A 19 28.84 -23.28 -10.38
C LEU A 19 30.34 -23.04 -10.14
N LEU A 20 30.68 -22.58 -8.94
CA LEU A 20 32.04 -22.34 -8.50
C LEU A 20 32.84 -23.65 -8.40
N THR A 21 32.28 -24.72 -7.82
CA THR A 21 32.91 -26.05 -7.73
C THR A 21 33.14 -26.66 -9.12
N ILE A 22 32.19 -26.56 -10.02
CA ILE A 22 32.31 -27.05 -11.40
C ILE A 22 33.42 -26.29 -12.14
N ALA A 23 33.44 -24.94 -12.04
CA ALA A 23 34.50 -24.13 -12.65
C ALA A 23 35.87 -24.42 -12.09
N LEU A 24 35.97 -24.59 -10.77
CA LEU A 24 37.21 -24.92 -10.09
C LEU A 24 37.73 -26.32 -10.52
N LEU A 25 36.88 -27.33 -10.57
CA LEU A 25 37.20 -28.66 -11.05
C LEU A 25 37.63 -28.65 -12.52
N ALA A 26 36.99 -27.89 -13.37
CA ALA A 26 37.29 -27.74 -14.79
C ALA A 26 38.69 -27.15 -15.03
N VAL A 27 39.19 -26.31 -14.12
CA VAL A 27 40.55 -25.72 -14.21
C VAL A 27 41.58 -26.56 -13.49
N LEU A 28 41.31 -27.05 -12.29
CA LEU A 28 42.28 -27.75 -11.47
C LEU A 28 42.54 -29.17 -11.95
N LEU A 29 41.52 -29.91 -12.39
CA LEU A 29 41.69 -31.31 -12.78
C LEU A 29 42.65 -31.48 -13.99
N PRO A 30 42.51 -30.76 -15.12
CA PRO A 30 43.48 -30.83 -16.21
C PRO A 30 44.88 -30.37 -15.79
N THR A 31 44.97 -29.34 -14.93
CA THR A 31 46.26 -28.83 -14.45
C THR A 31 47.01 -29.89 -13.62
N VAL A 32 46.31 -30.58 -12.72
CA VAL A 32 46.89 -31.65 -11.91
C VAL A 32 47.35 -32.81 -12.80
N LEU A 33 46.56 -33.19 -13.81
CA LEU A 33 46.93 -34.26 -14.77
C LEU A 33 48.17 -33.90 -15.58
N VAL A 34 48.26 -32.66 -16.08
CA VAL A 34 49.43 -32.19 -16.83
C VAL A 34 50.68 -32.15 -15.94
N LEU A 35 50.56 -31.69 -14.70
CA LEU A 35 51.63 -31.64 -13.73
C LEU A 35 52.14 -33.09 -13.39
N ALA A 36 51.20 -34.00 -13.13
CA ALA A 36 51.51 -35.38 -12.84
C ALA A 36 52.26 -36.05 -14.01
N PHE A 37 51.76 -35.87 -15.25
CA PHE A 37 52.40 -36.38 -16.45
C PHE A 37 53.81 -35.78 -16.70
N GLY A 38 53.93 -34.46 -16.54
CA GLY A 38 55.15 -33.71 -16.69
C GLY A 38 56.26 -34.19 -15.70
N PHE A 39 55.85 -34.45 -14.44
CA PHE A 39 56.72 -34.95 -13.40
C PHE A 39 57.18 -36.42 -13.66
N THR A 40 56.26 -37.29 -14.02
CA THR A 40 56.52 -38.73 -14.13
C THR A 40 57.16 -39.11 -15.43
N THR A 41 56.86 -38.46 -16.55
CA THR A 41 57.33 -38.84 -17.88
C THR A 41 58.38 -37.91 -18.48
N LEU A 42 58.28 -36.61 -18.22
CA LEU A 42 59.11 -35.56 -18.83
C LEU A 42 60.19 -35.00 -17.90
N GLY A 43 60.22 -35.42 -16.62
CA GLY A 43 61.27 -35.01 -15.66
C GLY A 43 61.32 -33.49 -15.43
N TRP A 44 60.18 -32.82 -15.42
CA TRP A 44 60.10 -31.35 -15.28
C TRP A 44 60.71 -30.85 -13.99
N PRO A 45 61.50 -29.75 -14.04
CA PRO A 45 62.07 -29.19 -12.84
C PRO A 45 60.98 -28.62 -11.91
N PRO A 46 61.17 -28.72 -10.58
CA PRO A 46 60.15 -28.27 -9.61
C PRO A 46 59.79 -26.81 -9.76
N ARG A 47 60.59 -25.93 -10.34
CA ARG A 47 60.33 -24.53 -10.62
C ARG A 47 59.21 -24.36 -11.66
N THR A 48 59.20 -25.16 -12.73
CA THR A 48 58.15 -25.10 -13.78
C THR A 48 56.80 -25.57 -13.24
N ALA A 49 56.79 -26.59 -12.41
CA ALA A 49 55.60 -27.08 -11.72
C ALA A 49 55.02 -26.02 -10.78
N GLY A 50 55.87 -25.32 -10.01
CA GLY A 50 55.47 -24.22 -9.15
C GLY A 50 54.82 -23.03 -9.92
N MET A 51 55.45 -22.66 -11.07
CA MET A 51 54.90 -21.59 -11.92
C MET A 51 53.53 -21.97 -12.53
N MET A 52 53.37 -23.22 -12.97
CA MET A 52 52.10 -23.70 -13.51
C MET A 52 51.00 -23.76 -12.44
N LEU A 53 51.34 -24.21 -11.24
CA LEU A 53 50.40 -24.22 -10.12
C LEU A 53 49.96 -22.80 -9.73
N LEU A 54 50.90 -21.85 -9.67
CA LEU A 54 50.59 -20.44 -9.39
C LEU A 54 49.68 -19.85 -10.46
N ALA A 55 49.96 -20.08 -11.74
CA ALA A 55 49.13 -19.63 -12.85
C ALA A 55 47.69 -20.22 -12.79
N ALA A 56 47.58 -21.52 -12.44
CA ALA A 56 46.30 -22.18 -12.28
C ALA A 56 45.45 -21.58 -11.10
N LEU A 57 46.12 -21.31 -9.98
CA LEU A 57 45.48 -20.69 -8.82
C LEU A 57 45.01 -19.25 -9.11
N LEU A 58 45.85 -18.46 -9.80
CA LEU A 58 45.48 -17.12 -10.25
C LEU A 58 44.30 -17.15 -11.23
N GLY A 59 44.33 -18.07 -12.20
CA GLY A 59 43.23 -18.27 -13.15
C GLY A 59 41.93 -18.70 -12.46
N ALA A 60 42.02 -19.61 -11.50
CA ALA A 60 40.85 -20.03 -10.70
C ALA A 60 40.28 -18.88 -9.85
N GLY A 61 41.16 -18.06 -9.22
CA GLY A 61 40.75 -16.89 -8.48
C GLY A 61 40.02 -15.86 -9.36
N LEU A 62 40.57 -15.57 -10.54
CA LEU A 62 39.99 -14.65 -11.50
C LEU A 62 38.62 -15.15 -12.03
N ALA A 63 38.52 -16.44 -12.36
CA ALA A 63 37.27 -17.07 -12.79
C ALA A 63 36.21 -17.02 -11.70
N THR A 64 36.59 -17.26 -10.45
CA THR A 64 35.70 -17.16 -9.29
C THR A 64 35.17 -15.74 -9.12
N ALA A 65 36.04 -14.73 -9.16
CA ALA A 65 35.68 -13.34 -9.07
C ALA A 65 34.71 -12.90 -10.21
N ALA A 66 35.00 -13.34 -11.45
CA ALA A 66 34.15 -13.07 -12.60
C ALA A 66 32.76 -13.72 -12.47
N ILE A 67 32.67 -14.95 -11.99
CA ILE A 67 31.38 -15.63 -11.77
C ILE A 67 30.58 -14.92 -10.69
N HIS A 68 31.17 -14.51 -9.57
CA HIS A 68 30.48 -13.75 -8.54
C HIS A 68 29.98 -12.40 -9.06
N ALA A 69 30.79 -11.67 -9.82
CA ALA A 69 30.40 -10.39 -10.42
C ALA A 69 29.24 -10.55 -11.41
N LEU A 70 29.22 -11.63 -12.20
CA LEU A 70 28.15 -11.91 -13.17
C LEU A 70 26.87 -12.41 -12.52
N LEU A 71 26.93 -13.03 -11.34
CA LEU A 71 25.77 -13.54 -10.60
C LEU A 71 25.17 -12.50 -9.63
N ALA A 72 25.94 -11.49 -9.23
CA ALA A 72 25.45 -10.45 -8.32
C ALA A 72 24.13 -9.79 -8.75
N PRO A 73 23.91 -9.43 -10.03
CA PRO A 73 22.64 -8.86 -10.47
C PRO A 73 21.45 -9.82 -10.33
N LEU A 74 21.70 -11.12 -10.47
CA LEU A 74 20.65 -12.14 -10.32
C LEU A 74 20.22 -12.28 -8.85
N ALA A 75 21.17 -12.22 -7.92
CA ALA A 75 20.90 -12.19 -6.49
C ALA A 75 20.06 -10.96 -6.11
N THR A 76 20.39 -9.81 -6.69
CA THR A 76 19.60 -8.57 -6.50
C THR A 76 18.17 -8.74 -7.02
N ALA A 77 17.98 -9.28 -8.23
CA ALA A 77 16.66 -9.52 -8.80
C ALA A 77 15.80 -10.47 -7.94
N THR A 78 16.41 -11.51 -7.37
CA THR A 78 15.69 -12.46 -6.51
C THR A 78 15.34 -11.86 -5.15
N ALA A 79 16.20 -11.02 -4.58
CA ALA A 79 15.91 -10.29 -3.35
C ALA A 79 14.72 -9.32 -3.53
N MET A 80 14.68 -8.61 -4.65
CA MET A 80 13.59 -7.70 -5.00
C MET A 80 12.26 -8.42 -5.18
N LEU A 81 12.25 -9.56 -5.89
CA LEU A 81 11.02 -10.36 -6.02
C LEU A 81 10.49 -10.83 -4.67
N ARG A 82 11.38 -11.13 -3.71
CA ARG A 82 10.97 -11.47 -2.34
C ARG A 82 10.38 -10.26 -1.61
N ALA A 83 11.02 -9.09 -1.71
CA ALA A 83 10.51 -7.86 -1.09
C ALA A 83 9.09 -7.52 -1.59
N ILE A 84 8.85 -7.65 -2.91
CA ILE A 84 7.51 -7.48 -3.50
C ILE A 84 6.50 -8.48 -2.91
N GLN A 85 6.89 -9.76 -2.72
CA GLN A 85 5.99 -10.78 -2.18
C GLN A 85 5.58 -10.53 -0.72
N ILE A 86 6.42 -9.86 0.08
CA ILE A 86 6.13 -9.51 1.47
C ILE A 86 5.57 -8.09 1.63
N GLY A 87 5.31 -7.38 0.50
CA GLY A 87 4.71 -6.04 0.53
C GLY A 87 5.66 -4.93 0.93
N GLU A 88 6.99 -5.14 0.84
CA GLU A 88 7.98 -4.10 1.07
C GLU A 88 8.19 -3.26 -0.20
N SER A 89 8.26 -1.94 -0.02
CA SER A 89 8.61 -1.01 -1.10
C SER A 89 10.03 -1.26 -1.60
N VAL A 90 10.20 -1.43 -2.91
CA VAL A 90 11.49 -1.69 -3.52
C VAL A 90 12.11 -0.38 -3.97
N ALA A 91 13.26 -0.02 -3.40
CA ALA A 91 14.03 1.16 -3.80
C ALA A 91 14.47 1.06 -5.28
N ASP A 92 14.75 2.21 -5.88
CA ASP A 92 15.15 2.34 -7.29
C ASP A 92 16.22 1.32 -7.70
N ILE A 93 15.91 0.53 -8.72
CA ILE A 93 16.75 -0.54 -9.23
C ILE A 93 17.78 0.08 -10.17
N PRO A 94 19.09 -0.20 -10.01
CA PRO A 94 20.08 0.20 -10.99
C PRO A 94 19.70 -0.36 -12.36
N VAL A 95 19.48 0.50 -13.33
CA VAL A 95 19.16 0.10 -14.71
C VAL A 95 20.43 -0.56 -15.28
N GLY A 96 20.42 -1.88 -15.38
CA GLY A 96 21.50 -2.65 -16.03
C GLY A 96 21.61 -2.34 -17.52
N GLY A 97 22.67 -2.83 -18.15
CA GLY A 97 22.91 -2.67 -19.59
C GLY A 97 21.80 -3.21 -20.49
N GLU A 98 21.99 -3.15 -21.81
CA GLU A 98 21.03 -3.67 -22.80
C GLU A 98 21.08 -5.20 -22.98
N ASP A 99 21.90 -5.89 -22.17
CA ASP A 99 22.07 -7.33 -22.15
C ASP A 99 20.87 -8.09 -21.56
N LEU A 100 20.98 -9.42 -21.49
CA LEU A 100 19.92 -10.27 -20.94
C LEU A 100 19.60 -9.95 -19.48
N VAL A 101 20.63 -9.62 -18.68
CA VAL A 101 20.50 -9.31 -17.26
C VAL A 101 19.82 -7.96 -17.07
N GLY A 102 20.19 -6.95 -17.86
CA GLY A 102 19.54 -5.64 -17.83
C GLY A 102 18.07 -5.71 -18.26
N ARG A 103 17.73 -6.55 -19.26
CA ARG A 103 16.33 -6.80 -19.63
C ARG A 103 15.55 -7.48 -18.51
N LEU A 104 16.14 -8.46 -17.84
CA LEU A 104 15.53 -9.12 -16.68
C LEU A 104 15.27 -8.14 -15.54
N LEU A 105 16.25 -7.32 -15.18
CA LEU A 105 16.11 -6.32 -14.13
C LEU A 105 15.02 -5.29 -14.46
N ARG A 106 14.96 -4.81 -15.71
CA ARG A 106 13.87 -3.93 -16.15
C ARG A 106 12.49 -4.60 -16.06
N GLY A 107 12.39 -5.87 -16.44
CA GLY A 107 11.13 -6.63 -16.32
C GLY A 107 10.68 -6.80 -14.87
N VAL A 108 11.62 -7.06 -13.94
CA VAL A 108 11.33 -7.14 -12.50
C VAL A 108 10.90 -5.78 -11.94
N SER A 109 11.61 -4.70 -12.32
CA SER A 109 11.23 -3.33 -11.96
C SER A 109 9.83 -2.96 -12.40
N GLN A 110 9.50 -3.26 -13.65
CA GLN A 110 8.17 -2.96 -14.17
C GLN A 110 7.09 -3.75 -13.44
N ALA A 111 7.31 -5.06 -13.22
CA ALA A 111 6.38 -5.90 -12.47
C ALA A 111 6.19 -5.40 -11.01
N ALA A 112 7.25 -4.85 -10.39
CA ALA A 112 7.17 -4.25 -9.06
C ALA A 112 6.25 -3.02 -9.05
N ARG A 113 6.47 -2.08 -9.98
CA ARG A 113 5.64 -0.87 -10.11
C ARG A 113 4.18 -1.22 -10.41
N ASP A 114 3.95 -2.14 -11.34
CA ASP A 114 2.60 -2.60 -11.67
C ASP A 114 1.89 -3.22 -10.45
N ALA A 115 2.63 -3.93 -9.58
CA ALA A 115 2.11 -4.51 -8.35
C ALA A 115 1.78 -3.44 -7.30
N GLU A 116 2.65 -2.43 -7.10
CA GLU A 116 2.39 -1.27 -6.24
C GLU A 116 1.17 -0.49 -6.72
N GLU A 117 1.11 -0.12 -7.99
CA GLU A 117 -0.04 0.61 -8.56
C GLU A 117 -1.36 -0.15 -8.39
N ARG A 118 -1.35 -1.48 -8.59
CA ARG A 118 -2.54 -2.31 -8.35
C ARG A 118 -2.91 -2.36 -6.87
N SER A 119 -1.92 -2.45 -5.98
CA SER A 119 -2.16 -2.45 -4.53
C SER A 119 -2.78 -1.13 -4.09
N ASP A 120 -2.23 0.00 -4.53
CA ASP A 120 -2.75 1.34 -4.23
C ASP A 120 -4.16 1.54 -4.80
N ALA A 121 -4.40 1.10 -6.04
CA ALA A 121 -5.73 1.12 -6.63
C ALA A 121 -6.73 0.27 -5.84
N MET A 122 -6.33 -0.91 -5.36
CA MET A 122 -7.18 -1.76 -4.51
C MET A 122 -7.49 -1.10 -3.16
N VAL A 123 -6.52 -0.41 -2.55
CA VAL A 123 -6.72 0.34 -1.30
C VAL A 123 -7.72 1.47 -1.54
N VAL A 124 -7.57 2.25 -2.60
CA VAL A 124 -8.51 3.35 -2.93
C VAL A 124 -9.94 2.80 -3.13
N VAL A 125 -10.10 1.72 -3.89
CA VAL A 125 -11.41 1.08 -4.09
C VAL A 125 -11.99 0.53 -2.78
N ALA A 126 -11.14 0.00 -1.89
CA ALA A 126 -11.58 -0.55 -0.61
C ALA A 126 -11.94 0.51 0.44
N GLU A 127 -11.39 1.73 0.34
CA GLU A 127 -11.54 2.79 1.34
C GLU A 127 -12.45 3.95 0.93
N HIS A 128 -12.80 4.05 -0.36
CA HIS A 128 -13.69 5.12 -0.87
C HIS A 128 -15.05 4.58 -1.28
N ASP A 129 -16.05 5.44 -1.17
CA ASP A 129 -17.37 5.16 -1.70
C ASP A 129 -17.39 5.42 -3.22
N PRO A 130 -17.83 4.45 -4.04
CA PRO A 130 -17.75 4.55 -5.49
C PRO A 130 -18.65 5.65 -6.08
N LEU A 131 -19.75 6.01 -5.40
CA LEU A 131 -20.67 7.04 -5.84
C LEU A 131 -20.17 8.44 -5.45
N THR A 132 -19.92 8.67 -4.17
CA THR A 132 -19.62 10.00 -3.63
C THR A 132 -18.16 10.40 -3.71
N LYS A 133 -17.24 9.42 -3.94
CA LYS A 133 -15.78 9.59 -4.03
C LYS A 133 -15.09 10.06 -2.73
N ILE A 134 -15.83 10.24 -1.64
CA ILE A 134 -15.27 10.42 -0.30
C ILE A 134 -14.98 9.06 0.33
N LEU A 135 -14.41 9.03 1.52
CA LEU A 135 -14.16 7.77 2.22
C LEU A 135 -15.49 7.00 2.44
N ASN A 136 -15.39 5.68 2.43
CA ASN A 136 -16.43 4.82 2.99
C ASN A 136 -16.16 4.60 4.49
N ARG A 137 -17.04 3.86 5.17
CA ARG A 137 -16.90 3.57 6.61
C ARG A 137 -15.55 2.94 6.96
N ARG A 138 -15.03 2.03 6.11
CA ARG A 138 -13.72 1.39 6.33
C ARG A 138 -12.57 2.38 6.21
N GLY A 139 -12.59 3.22 5.18
CA GLY A 139 -11.61 4.28 4.99
C GLY A 139 -11.64 5.31 6.13
N PHE A 140 -12.83 5.66 6.62
CA PHE A 140 -13.01 6.53 7.78
C PHE A 140 -12.34 5.96 9.03
N MET A 141 -12.60 4.68 9.38
CA MET A 141 -12.01 4.03 10.55
C MET A 141 -10.49 4.02 10.49
N ARG A 142 -9.91 3.68 9.34
CA ARG A 142 -8.45 3.71 9.15
C ARG A 142 -7.85 5.12 9.24
N ALA A 143 -8.54 6.11 8.70
CA ALA A 143 -8.09 7.50 8.80
C ALA A 143 -8.19 8.03 10.22
N ALA A 144 -9.26 7.69 10.94
CA ALA A 144 -9.47 8.04 12.34
C ALA A 144 -8.39 7.42 13.24
N GLU A 145 -8.05 6.14 13.06
CA GLU A 145 -6.98 5.44 13.78
C GLU A 145 -5.64 6.18 13.65
N ARG A 146 -5.31 6.64 12.44
CA ARG A 146 -4.06 7.41 12.18
C ARG A 146 -4.07 8.81 12.81
N LEU A 147 -5.22 9.48 12.87
CA LEU A 147 -5.34 10.86 13.37
C LEU A 147 -5.53 10.95 14.88
N LEU A 148 -6.18 9.97 15.47
CA LEU A 148 -6.47 9.92 16.91
C LEU A 148 -5.38 9.16 17.68
N VAL A 149 -4.16 9.09 17.15
CA VAL A 149 -3.01 8.51 17.88
C VAL A 149 -2.75 9.29 19.16
N GLY A 150 -2.84 8.61 20.30
CA GLY A 150 -2.82 9.21 21.62
C GLY A 150 -4.16 9.86 21.99
N GLU A 151 -4.23 10.46 23.15
CA GLU A 151 -5.44 11.16 23.65
C GLU A 151 -5.58 12.52 22.94
N ARG A 152 -6.09 12.52 21.73
CA ARG A 152 -6.40 13.74 20.96
C ARG A 152 -7.90 13.97 20.97
N PRO A 153 -8.40 15.08 21.54
CA PRO A 153 -9.81 15.40 21.49
C PRO A 153 -10.27 15.62 20.07
N ALA A 154 -11.42 15.09 19.74
CA ALA A 154 -12.09 15.28 18.47
C ALA A 154 -13.60 15.25 18.66
N VAL A 155 -14.36 15.67 17.66
CA VAL A 155 -15.81 15.54 17.64
C VAL A 155 -16.21 14.70 16.43
N LEU A 156 -17.04 13.70 16.68
CA LEU A 156 -17.72 12.94 15.63
C LEU A 156 -19.11 13.54 15.37
N ALA A 157 -19.38 13.84 14.13
CA ALA A 157 -20.70 14.18 13.63
C ALA A 157 -21.26 13.02 12.80
N LEU A 158 -22.40 12.49 13.17
CA LEU A 158 -23.20 11.60 12.33
C LEU A 158 -24.34 12.40 11.70
N ILE A 159 -24.47 12.29 10.41
CA ILE A 159 -25.39 13.08 9.58
C ILE A 159 -26.28 12.11 8.81
N ASP A 160 -27.56 12.44 8.69
CA ASP A 160 -28.53 11.69 7.90
C ASP A 160 -29.40 12.65 7.10
N LEU A 161 -29.61 12.35 5.82
CA LEU A 161 -30.40 13.17 4.92
C LEU A 161 -31.90 13.00 5.19
N ASP A 162 -32.55 14.07 5.57
CA ASP A 162 -33.97 14.03 5.93
C ASP A 162 -34.82 13.68 4.70
N HIS A 163 -35.71 12.69 4.88
CA HIS A 163 -36.67 12.27 3.86
C HIS A 163 -36.03 11.78 2.53
N PHE A 164 -34.77 11.33 2.51
CA PHE A 164 -34.06 10.93 1.30
C PHE A 164 -34.81 9.81 0.53
N ARG A 165 -35.43 8.88 1.24
CA ARG A 165 -36.26 7.85 0.61
C ARG A 165 -37.43 8.43 -0.17
N ALA A 166 -38.10 9.45 0.36
CA ALA A 166 -39.20 10.10 -0.35
C ALA A 166 -38.72 10.82 -1.62
N ILE A 167 -37.50 11.39 -1.61
CA ILE A 167 -36.85 11.96 -2.79
C ILE A 167 -36.66 10.88 -3.87
N ASN A 168 -36.08 9.73 -3.50
CA ASN A 168 -35.93 8.61 -4.42
C ASN A 168 -37.27 8.11 -5.00
N ASP A 169 -38.29 7.99 -4.15
CA ASP A 169 -39.62 7.51 -4.54
C ASP A 169 -40.30 8.47 -5.52
N HIS A 170 -40.07 9.80 -5.43
CA HIS A 170 -40.68 10.83 -6.29
C HIS A 170 -39.85 11.18 -7.53
N LEU A 171 -38.53 11.26 -7.41
CA LEU A 171 -37.64 11.78 -8.46
C LEU A 171 -36.77 10.69 -9.13
N GLY A 172 -36.80 9.48 -8.58
CA GLY A 172 -36.01 8.37 -9.07
C GLY A 172 -34.61 8.27 -8.43
N HIS A 173 -34.00 7.09 -8.51
CA HIS A 173 -32.71 6.80 -7.90
C HIS A 173 -31.56 7.60 -8.51
N ASP A 174 -31.61 7.92 -9.80
CA ASP A 174 -30.56 8.69 -10.47
C ASP A 174 -30.43 10.09 -9.85
N VAL A 175 -31.55 10.76 -9.55
CA VAL A 175 -31.57 12.06 -8.85
C VAL A 175 -31.08 11.92 -7.41
N GLY A 176 -31.43 10.82 -6.73
CA GLY A 176 -30.93 10.51 -5.41
C GLY A 176 -29.40 10.32 -5.40
N ASP A 177 -28.85 9.66 -6.40
CA ASP A 177 -27.41 9.46 -6.53
C ASP A 177 -26.67 10.79 -6.81
N GLU A 178 -27.21 11.63 -7.68
CA GLU A 178 -26.69 12.99 -7.91
C GLU A 178 -26.73 13.83 -6.62
N LEU A 179 -27.79 13.71 -5.84
CA LEU A 179 -27.96 14.38 -4.57
C LEU A 179 -26.91 13.93 -3.54
N LEU A 180 -26.70 12.61 -3.39
CA LEU A 180 -25.67 12.05 -2.51
C LEU A 180 -24.28 12.53 -2.89
N PHE A 181 -23.95 12.54 -4.17
CA PHE A 181 -22.70 13.07 -4.67
C PHE A 181 -22.54 14.56 -4.35
N ALA A 182 -23.55 15.37 -4.67
CA ALA A 182 -23.52 16.81 -4.43
C ALA A 182 -23.43 17.14 -2.93
N PHE A 183 -24.13 16.39 -2.07
CA PHE A 183 -24.04 16.53 -0.62
C PHE A 183 -22.63 16.21 -0.10
N ALA A 184 -22.05 15.10 -0.54
CA ALA A 184 -20.69 14.72 -0.18
C ALA A 184 -19.66 15.81 -0.53
N GLN A 185 -19.75 16.39 -1.73
CA GLN A 185 -18.91 17.52 -2.14
C GLN A 185 -19.13 18.73 -1.24
N ARG A 186 -20.37 19.04 -0.90
CA ARG A 186 -20.71 20.17 -0.02
C ARG A 186 -20.15 19.98 1.39
N VAL A 187 -20.22 18.77 1.95
CA VAL A 187 -19.57 18.43 3.22
C VAL A 187 -18.08 18.69 3.13
N ARG A 188 -17.41 18.13 2.12
CA ARG A 188 -15.97 18.26 1.91
C ARG A 188 -15.52 19.73 1.79
N ASP A 189 -16.30 20.56 1.09
CA ASP A 189 -15.98 21.98 0.91
C ASP A 189 -16.25 22.82 2.17
N THR A 190 -17.04 22.30 3.11
CA THR A 190 -17.39 23.01 4.36
C THR A 190 -16.44 22.72 5.50
N VAL A 191 -15.85 21.51 5.53
CA VAL A 191 -14.91 21.07 6.56
C VAL A 191 -13.47 21.41 6.18
N ARG A 192 -12.54 21.33 7.12
CA ARG A 192 -11.11 21.62 6.90
C ARG A 192 -10.44 20.44 6.20
N GLY A 193 -9.30 20.67 5.55
CA GLY A 193 -8.50 19.60 4.95
C GLY A 193 -7.93 18.59 5.96
N THR A 194 -7.93 18.93 7.27
CA THR A 194 -7.55 18.04 8.38
C THR A 194 -8.71 17.18 8.88
N ASP A 195 -9.94 17.53 8.51
CA ASP A 195 -11.14 16.82 8.94
C ASP A 195 -11.39 15.63 8.00
N ILE A 196 -11.98 14.57 8.53
CA ILE A 196 -12.31 13.39 7.74
C ILE A 196 -13.80 13.40 7.46
N CYS A 197 -14.20 13.18 6.21
CA CYS A 197 -15.59 12.94 5.85
C CYS A 197 -15.74 11.61 5.12
N ALA A 198 -16.81 10.88 5.41
CA ALA A 198 -17.11 9.59 4.83
C ALA A 198 -18.64 9.41 4.63
N ARG A 199 -18.97 8.57 3.65
CA ARG A 199 -20.30 7.99 3.57
C ARG A 199 -20.35 6.77 4.49
N TRP A 200 -21.21 6.87 5.53
CA TRP A 200 -21.30 5.87 6.58
C TRP A 200 -22.26 4.74 6.24
N GLY A 201 -23.32 5.05 5.55
CA GLY A 201 -24.37 4.14 5.08
C GLY A 201 -25.04 4.63 3.81
N GLY A 202 -26.27 4.22 3.54
CA GLY A 202 -27.02 4.60 2.35
C GLY A 202 -27.13 6.13 2.16
N GLU A 203 -27.76 6.79 3.12
CA GLU A 203 -27.99 8.24 3.17
C GLU A 203 -27.30 8.90 4.39
N GLU A 204 -26.42 8.14 5.05
CA GLU A 204 -25.72 8.54 6.26
C GLU A 204 -24.29 8.95 5.95
N PHE A 205 -23.82 10.00 6.60
CA PHE A 205 -22.46 10.53 6.50
C PHE A 205 -21.84 10.67 7.89
N ALA A 206 -20.52 10.54 7.97
CA ALA A 206 -19.76 10.78 9.18
C ALA A 206 -18.68 11.83 8.91
N VAL A 207 -18.51 12.75 9.88
CA VAL A 207 -17.42 13.73 9.85
C VAL A 207 -16.69 13.66 11.19
N LEU A 208 -15.38 13.48 11.15
CA LEU A 208 -14.52 13.59 12.33
C LEU A 208 -13.74 14.90 12.25
N LEU A 209 -13.81 15.67 13.33
CA LEU A 209 -13.20 17.00 13.46
C LEU A 209 -12.12 16.97 14.55
N PRO A 210 -10.86 16.62 14.22
CA PRO A 210 -9.79 16.56 15.20
C PRO A 210 -9.48 17.93 15.80
N GLY A 211 -9.32 17.99 17.13
CA GLY A 211 -9.03 19.21 17.87
C GLY A 211 -10.19 20.21 17.94
N ALA A 212 -11.40 19.83 17.50
CA ALA A 212 -12.58 20.68 17.63
C ALA A 212 -13.29 20.47 18.96
N THR A 213 -13.91 21.52 19.47
CA THR A 213 -14.90 21.46 20.55
C THR A 213 -16.29 21.18 19.98
N LEU A 214 -17.23 20.74 20.83
CA LEU A 214 -18.64 20.56 20.43
C LEU A 214 -19.24 21.82 19.82
N ASP A 215 -18.94 23.01 20.38
CA ASP A 215 -19.43 24.30 19.83
C ASP A 215 -18.86 24.58 18.42
N GLN A 216 -17.58 24.27 18.21
CA GLN A 216 -16.94 24.43 16.90
C GLN A 216 -17.52 23.46 15.86
N ALA A 217 -17.79 22.22 16.27
CA ALA A 217 -18.43 21.22 15.44
C ALA A 217 -19.88 21.62 15.10
N HIS A 218 -20.64 22.09 16.10
CA HIS A 218 -22.00 22.61 15.91
C HIS A 218 -22.00 23.78 14.93
N ALA A 219 -21.09 24.74 15.09
CA ALA A 219 -20.95 25.85 14.15
C ALA A 219 -20.59 25.38 12.73
N ALA A 220 -19.76 24.31 12.57
CA ALA A 220 -19.43 23.73 11.28
C ALA A 220 -20.67 23.13 10.60
N MET A 221 -21.50 22.39 11.34
CA MET A 221 -22.76 21.85 10.82
C MET A 221 -23.75 22.96 10.49
N GLY A 222 -23.78 24.05 11.25
CA GLY A 222 -24.57 25.27 10.96
C GLY A 222 -24.12 25.92 9.65
N ARG A 223 -22.82 26.01 9.37
CA ARG A 223 -22.28 26.49 8.07
C ARG A 223 -22.74 25.60 6.91
N LEU A 224 -22.64 24.26 7.09
CA LEU A 224 -23.12 23.31 6.09
C LEU A 224 -24.58 23.50 5.77
N ARG A 225 -25.44 23.57 6.79
CA ARG A 225 -26.89 23.84 6.64
C ARG A 225 -27.14 25.14 5.91
N SER A 226 -26.48 26.22 6.32
CA SER A 226 -26.60 27.53 5.68
C SER A 226 -26.09 27.52 4.23
N SER A 227 -25.09 26.72 3.90
CA SER A 227 -24.61 26.58 2.54
C SER A 227 -25.60 25.86 1.64
N ILE A 228 -26.26 24.81 2.13
CA ILE A 228 -27.31 24.08 1.41
C ILE A 228 -28.55 24.99 1.20
N ALA A 229 -28.95 25.75 2.22
CA ALA A 229 -30.08 26.66 2.10
C ALA A 229 -29.85 27.77 1.07
N ARG A 230 -28.64 28.32 1.00
CA ARG A 230 -28.29 29.37 0.02
C ARG A 230 -28.08 28.84 -1.41
N HIS A 231 -27.57 27.65 -1.55
CA HIS A 231 -27.32 27.01 -2.83
C HIS A 231 -27.91 25.60 -2.80
N PRO A 232 -29.20 25.47 -3.08
CA PRO A 232 -29.90 24.19 -3.01
C PRO A 232 -29.24 23.12 -3.86
N LEU A 233 -29.24 21.90 -3.34
CA LEU A 233 -28.75 20.71 -4.04
C LEU A 233 -29.85 20.18 -4.99
N PRO A 234 -29.52 19.28 -5.94
CA PRO A 234 -30.51 18.60 -6.76
C PRO A 234 -31.60 17.99 -5.90
N GLY A 235 -32.87 18.10 -6.34
CA GLY A 235 -34.02 17.55 -5.61
C GLY A 235 -34.73 18.49 -4.63
N ALA A 236 -34.45 19.78 -4.64
CA ALA A 236 -35.06 20.89 -3.89
C ALA A 236 -35.63 20.59 -2.48
N GLY A 237 -35.21 21.36 -1.49
CA GLY A 237 -35.74 21.27 -0.11
C GLY A 237 -35.07 20.22 0.77
N LEU A 238 -33.89 19.67 0.35
CA LEU A 238 -33.11 18.76 1.19
C LEU A 238 -32.67 19.45 2.48
N THR A 239 -32.96 18.80 3.60
CA THR A 239 -32.40 19.11 4.92
C THR A 239 -31.65 17.89 5.45
N PHE A 240 -30.94 18.08 6.55
CA PHE A 240 -30.26 16.96 7.23
C PHE A 240 -30.34 17.11 8.74
N SER A 241 -30.44 16.00 9.41
CA SER A 241 -30.29 15.87 10.86
C SER A 241 -28.87 15.45 11.21
N CYS A 242 -28.35 15.92 12.33
CA CYS A 242 -26.99 15.64 12.79
C CYS A 242 -26.95 15.38 14.30
N GLY A 243 -26.19 14.38 14.71
CA GLY A 243 -25.80 14.15 16.11
C GLY A 243 -24.31 14.35 16.27
N LEU A 244 -23.90 15.05 17.33
CA LEU A 244 -22.51 15.32 17.68
C LEU A 244 -22.14 14.65 18.99
N ALA A 245 -20.97 14.01 19.04
CA ALA A 245 -20.36 13.49 20.27
C ALA A 245 -18.86 13.74 20.26
N ASP A 246 -18.31 14.10 21.41
CA ASP A 246 -16.87 14.24 21.61
C ASP A 246 -16.19 12.90 21.83
N THR A 247 -14.90 12.80 21.48
CA THR A 247 -14.04 11.64 21.75
C THR A 247 -12.69 12.12 22.21
N CYS A 248 -12.04 11.31 23.06
CA CYS A 248 -10.68 11.56 23.51
C CYS A 248 -9.62 10.72 22.75
N GLY A 249 -10.04 9.72 21.97
CA GLY A 249 -9.13 8.84 21.25
C GLY A 249 -9.84 7.85 20.35
N PHE A 250 -9.06 7.02 19.67
CA PHE A 250 -9.60 6.01 18.75
C PHE A 250 -10.34 4.89 19.47
N ASP A 251 -9.86 4.50 20.65
CA ASP A 251 -10.44 3.40 21.46
C ASP A 251 -11.88 3.72 21.92
N ASP A 252 -12.21 5.00 22.08
CA ASP A 252 -13.54 5.48 22.45
C ASP A 252 -14.47 5.68 21.27
N LEU A 253 -13.99 5.54 20.03
CA LEU A 253 -14.73 5.95 18.83
C LEU A 253 -16.03 5.16 18.61
N ASP A 254 -16.08 3.89 18.98
CA ASP A 254 -17.30 3.08 18.90
C ASP A 254 -18.35 3.54 19.92
N ASP A 255 -17.95 3.93 21.11
CA ASP A 255 -18.86 4.53 22.10
C ASP A 255 -19.33 5.90 21.67
N THR A 256 -18.40 6.71 21.17
CA THR A 256 -18.71 8.04 20.60
C THR A 256 -19.72 7.93 19.45
N ALA A 257 -19.58 6.94 18.58
CA ALA A 257 -20.52 6.70 17.49
C ALA A 257 -21.92 6.36 18.04
N ARG A 258 -22.03 5.56 19.10
CA ARG A 258 -23.33 5.26 19.75
C ARG A 258 -23.95 6.49 20.40
N ARG A 259 -23.14 7.39 21.01
CA ARG A 259 -23.63 8.64 21.59
C ARG A 259 -24.11 9.61 20.50
N ALA A 260 -23.33 9.76 19.41
CA ALA A 260 -23.72 10.57 18.26
C ALA A 260 -24.99 10.06 17.58
N ASP A 261 -25.16 8.73 17.46
CA ASP A 261 -26.35 8.12 16.90
C ASP A 261 -27.62 8.43 17.74
N LYS A 262 -27.53 8.36 19.07
CA LYS A 262 -28.61 8.76 19.96
C LYS A 262 -28.99 10.25 19.80
N ALA A 263 -27.97 11.12 19.68
CA ALA A 263 -28.21 12.54 19.43
C ALA A 263 -28.85 12.77 18.03
N LEU A 264 -28.41 12.05 16.99
CA LEU A 264 -29.02 12.07 15.67
C LEU A 264 -30.48 11.60 15.70
N TYR A 265 -30.77 10.53 16.44
CA TYR A 265 -32.12 10.07 16.66
C TYR A 265 -32.99 11.16 17.32
N SER A 266 -32.46 11.86 18.33
CA SER A 266 -33.14 13.00 18.96
C SER A 266 -33.40 14.12 17.97
N ALA A 267 -32.43 14.48 17.14
CA ALA A 267 -32.58 15.49 16.08
C ALA A 267 -33.73 15.16 15.14
N LYS A 268 -33.85 13.89 14.71
CA LYS A 268 -34.94 13.41 13.84
C LYS A 268 -36.30 13.50 14.52
N HIS A 269 -36.38 13.19 15.81
CA HIS A 269 -37.65 13.22 16.57
C HIS A 269 -38.09 14.63 16.95
N LEU A 270 -37.17 15.55 17.20
CA LEU A 270 -37.46 16.95 17.55
C LEU A 270 -37.89 17.82 16.32
N GLY A 271 -38.04 17.24 15.14
CA GLY A 271 -38.53 17.90 13.96
C GLY A 271 -37.57 18.05 12.81
N ARG A 272 -36.43 17.30 12.86
CA ARG A 272 -35.39 17.29 11.80
C ARG A 272 -34.72 18.64 11.55
N ASP A 273 -33.92 18.75 10.49
CA ASP A 273 -33.18 19.95 10.07
C ASP A 273 -32.43 20.62 11.23
N ARG A 274 -31.79 19.84 12.08
CA ARG A 274 -31.08 20.31 13.26
C ARG A 274 -29.90 19.48 13.63
N THR A 275 -29.11 20.01 14.54
CA THR A 275 -27.96 19.34 15.16
C THR A 275 -28.21 19.24 16.65
N GLU A 276 -28.12 18.03 17.19
CA GLU A 276 -28.22 17.76 18.62
C GLU A 276 -26.86 17.26 19.14
N LEU A 277 -26.58 17.58 20.40
CA LEU A 277 -25.38 17.18 21.09
C LEU A 277 -25.65 15.93 21.92
N ALA A 278 -24.70 15.00 21.95
CA ALA A 278 -24.75 13.90 22.90
C ALA A 278 -24.46 14.40 24.33
N ASP A 279 -25.21 13.86 25.28
CA ASP A 279 -24.97 14.07 26.70
C ASP A 279 -23.68 13.35 27.16
#